data_c6512a151ae6934797f21ef629c622c0
#
_entry.id   c6512a151ae6934797f21ef629c622c0
#
_cell.length_a   1.000
_cell.length_b   1.000
_cell.length_c   1.000
_cell.angle_alpha   90.00
_cell.angle_beta   90.00
_cell.angle_gamma   90.00
#
_symmetry.space_group_name_H-M   'P 1'
#
loop_
_entity.id
_entity.type
_entity.pdbx_description
1 polymer ?
#
loop_
_entity_poly.entity_id
_entity_poly.type
_entity_poly.pdbx_seq_one_letter_code
_entity_poly.pdbx_strand_id
1 'polypeptide(L)'
;RTVRMLGLEDVTFTGSVPVAEYLPKMDVLVLSSISEGQPLAVLEGFSAHRPYVTTDVGCCRELIYGDSGDDLGTAGAVVAPLDYEAMAHEIVRLAKDYELRRSMAAIGFARTKSRYTHEQFIESYRRAYQDIKKEGAHGGRRI
;
A
#
# COMPACT_ATOMS: atom_id res chain seq x y z
N ARG A 1 3.24 -12.79 23.00
CA ARG A 1 2.64 -12.63 24.34
C ARG A 1 1.16 -12.26 24.24
N THR A 2 0.79 -11.19 23.55
CA THR A 2 -0.60 -10.71 23.42
C THR A 2 -1.56 -11.75 22.84
N VAL A 3 -1.16 -12.46 21.79
CA VAL A 3 -1.96 -13.53 21.16
C VAL A 3 -2.37 -14.60 22.17
N ARG A 4 -1.42 -15.05 23.03
CA ARG A 4 -1.71 -16.03 24.09
C ARG A 4 -2.62 -15.46 25.17
N MET A 5 -2.45 -14.18 25.52
CA MET A 5 -3.31 -13.53 26.54
C MET A 5 -4.76 -13.39 26.06
N LEU A 6 -4.95 -13.24 24.74
CA LEU A 6 -6.27 -13.15 24.11
C LEU A 6 -6.87 -14.51 23.73
N GLY A 7 -6.17 -15.62 23.99
CA GLY A 7 -6.64 -16.97 23.66
C GLY A 7 -6.79 -17.21 22.15
N LEU A 8 -6.03 -16.53 21.30
CA LEU A 8 -6.08 -16.71 19.85
C LEU A 8 -5.24 -17.92 19.45
N GLU A 9 -5.86 -18.90 18.78
CA GLU A 9 -5.23 -20.15 18.36
C GLU A 9 -4.78 -20.12 16.89
N ASP A 10 -5.51 -19.40 16.01
CA ASP A 10 -5.26 -19.39 14.56
C ASP A 10 -4.30 -18.27 14.13
N VAL A 11 -3.25 -18.01 14.91
CA VAL A 11 -2.23 -17.01 14.61
C VAL A 11 -0.86 -17.66 14.41
N THR A 12 -0.31 -17.51 13.20
CA THR A 12 1.01 -18.04 12.85
C THR A 12 2.02 -16.90 12.71
N PHE A 13 3.11 -16.96 13.48
CA PHE A 13 4.26 -16.07 13.32
C PHE A 13 5.29 -16.74 12.41
N THR A 14 5.41 -16.27 11.20
CA THR A 14 6.32 -16.85 10.19
C THR A 14 7.78 -16.46 10.38
N GLY A 15 8.06 -15.39 11.13
CA GLY A 15 9.39 -14.78 11.16
C GLY A 15 9.76 -14.18 9.80
N SER A 16 11.06 -14.13 9.49
CA SER A 16 11.53 -13.67 8.19
C SER A 16 11.31 -14.75 7.13
N VAL A 17 10.54 -14.41 6.10
CA VAL A 17 10.18 -15.35 5.01
C VAL A 17 10.34 -14.65 3.65
N PRO A 18 10.54 -15.42 2.56
CA PRO A 18 10.52 -14.88 1.20
C PRO A 18 9.13 -14.35 0.87
N VAL A 19 8.95 -13.03 0.86
CA VAL A 19 7.65 -12.34 0.68
C VAL A 19 6.96 -12.79 -0.60
N ALA A 20 7.69 -12.90 -1.72
CA ALA A 20 7.17 -13.31 -3.01
C ALA A 20 6.50 -14.71 -3.01
N GLU A 21 6.90 -15.59 -2.10
CA GLU A 21 6.32 -16.94 -1.98
C GLU A 21 5.07 -16.95 -1.08
N TYR A 22 4.95 -15.97 -0.18
CA TYR A 22 3.86 -15.89 0.79
C TYR A 22 2.68 -15.05 0.30
N LEU A 23 2.94 -13.89 -0.32
CA LEU A 23 1.88 -13.00 -0.79
C LEU A 23 0.82 -13.69 -1.66
N PRO A 24 1.16 -14.57 -2.62
CA PRO A 24 0.16 -15.27 -3.42
C PRO A 24 -0.76 -16.23 -2.64
N LYS A 25 -0.40 -16.58 -1.40
CA LYS A 25 -1.17 -17.50 -0.54
C LYS A 25 -2.16 -16.77 0.38
N MET A 26 -2.10 -15.44 0.41
CA MET A 26 -2.94 -14.61 1.28
C MET A 26 -4.17 -14.12 0.53
N ASP A 27 -5.28 -13.91 1.23
CA ASP A 27 -6.51 -13.38 0.66
C ASP A 27 -6.65 -11.88 0.84
N VAL A 28 -6.29 -11.37 2.00
CA VAL A 28 -6.34 -9.96 2.38
C VAL A 28 -5.06 -9.62 3.13
N LEU A 29 -4.48 -8.47 2.82
CA LEU A 29 -3.30 -7.96 3.52
C LEU A 29 -3.71 -6.80 4.44
N VAL A 30 -3.03 -6.66 5.58
CA VAL A 30 -3.33 -5.64 6.58
C VAL A 30 -2.08 -4.86 6.92
N LEU A 31 -2.17 -3.54 6.90
CA LEU A 31 -1.12 -2.64 7.36
C LEU A 31 -1.69 -1.74 8.46
N SER A 32 -1.36 -2.03 9.72
CA SER A 32 -1.85 -1.31 10.91
C SER A 32 -0.85 -0.31 11.46
N SER A 33 0.01 0.24 10.61
CA SER A 33 1.05 1.20 10.99
C SER A 33 0.46 2.50 11.54
N ILE A 34 1.18 3.15 12.45
CA ILE A 34 0.83 4.47 12.99
C ILE A 34 1.57 5.60 12.26
N SER A 35 2.57 5.26 11.45
CA SER A 35 3.35 6.21 10.64
C SER A 35 3.97 5.47 9.47
N GLU A 36 3.81 6.01 8.28
CA GLU A 36 4.43 5.55 7.04
C GLU A 36 4.79 6.76 6.16
N GLY A 37 5.72 6.57 5.22
CA GLY A 37 5.86 7.44 4.05
C GLY A 37 5.06 6.87 2.88
N GLN A 38 5.74 6.07 2.05
CA GLN A 38 5.13 5.24 1.02
C GLN A 38 5.42 3.76 1.32
N PRO A 39 4.46 3.00 1.84
CA PRO A 39 4.69 1.61 2.23
C PRO A 39 4.84 0.70 1.01
N LEU A 40 6.07 0.25 0.74
CA LEU A 40 6.35 -0.69 -0.36
C LEU A 40 5.58 -2.00 -0.22
N ALA A 41 5.30 -2.44 1.02
CA ALA A 41 4.50 -3.63 1.29
C ALA A 41 3.13 -3.59 0.60
N VAL A 42 2.50 -2.41 0.50
CA VAL A 42 1.21 -2.25 -0.21
C VAL A 42 1.39 -2.47 -1.71
N LEU A 43 2.43 -1.91 -2.31
CA LEU A 43 2.73 -2.10 -3.74
C LEU A 43 3.11 -3.55 -4.07
N GLU A 44 3.85 -4.21 -3.18
CA GLU A 44 4.18 -5.63 -3.30
C GLU A 44 2.93 -6.51 -3.25
N GLY A 45 2.03 -6.25 -2.31
CA GLY A 45 0.76 -6.96 -2.22
C GLY A 45 -0.14 -6.73 -3.43
N PHE A 46 -0.23 -5.51 -3.94
CA PHE A 46 -0.96 -5.20 -5.18
C PHE A 46 -0.35 -5.93 -6.38
N SER A 47 0.98 -5.99 -6.47
CA SER A 47 1.68 -6.75 -7.52
C SER A 47 1.38 -8.25 -7.45
N ALA A 48 1.06 -8.77 -6.27
CA ALA A 48 0.62 -10.15 -6.05
C ALA A 48 -0.91 -10.34 -6.15
N HIS A 49 -1.65 -9.34 -6.64
CA HIS A 49 -3.12 -9.34 -6.71
C HIS A 49 -3.78 -9.56 -5.34
N ARG A 50 -3.34 -8.81 -4.31
CA ARG A 50 -3.91 -8.87 -2.97
C ARG A 50 -4.43 -7.48 -2.56
N PRO A 51 -5.71 -7.39 -2.13
CA PRO A 51 -6.25 -6.13 -1.61
C PRO A 51 -5.74 -5.88 -0.19
N TYR A 52 -5.77 -4.61 0.21
CA TYR A 52 -5.31 -4.19 1.53
C TYR A 52 -6.43 -3.56 2.38
N VAL A 53 -6.30 -3.76 3.70
CA VAL A 53 -6.88 -2.88 4.70
C VAL A 53 -5.74 -2.13 5.39
N THR A 54 -5.73 -0.80 5.31
CA THR A 54 -4.64 0.02 5.84
C THR A 54 -5.14 1.08 6.81
N THR A 55 -4.27 1.55 7.69
CA THR A 55 -4.48 2.81 8.41
C THR A 55 -4.25 4.01 7.48
N ASP A 56 -4.89 5.14 7.79
CA ASP A 56 -4.77 6.41 7.05
C ASP A 56 -3.48 7.14 7.46
N VAL A 57 -2.34 6.65 6.96
CA VAL A 57 -1.01 7.19 7.24
C VAL A 57 -0.17 7.29 5.96
N GLY A 58 0.68 8.30 5.89
CA GLY A 58 1.50 8.54 4.70
C GLY A 58 0.66 8.62 3.43
N CYS A 59 1.06 7.96 2.36
CA CYS A 59 0.32 7.91 1.11
C CYS A 59 -0.64 6.69 0.99
N CYS A 60 -0.98 6.01 2.10
CA CYS A 60 -1.88 4.84 2.05
C CYS A 60 -3.20 5.14 1.36
N ARG A 61 -3.79 6.32 1.62
CA ARG A 61 -5.04 6.75 0.98
C ARG A 61 -4.92 6.83 -0.54
N GLU A 62 -3.83 7.39 -1.06
CA GLU A 62 -3.57 7.48 -2.50
C GLU A 62 -3.35 6.10 -3.12
N LEU A 63 -2.63 5.21 -2.42
CA LEU A 63 -2.42 3.85 -2.89
C LEU A 63 -3.72 3.07 -2.98
N ILE A 64 -4.64 3.24 -2.04
CA ILE A 64 -5.91 2.50 -1.96
C ILE A 64 -6.98 3.09 -2.88
N TYR A 65 -7.14 4.42 -2.91
CA TYR A 65 -8.24 5.08 -3.63
C TYR A 65 -7.81 5.73 -4.94
N GLY A 66 -6.50 5.85 -5.17
CA GLY A 66 -5.95 6.63 -6.28
C GLY A 66 -5.79 8.12 -5.94
N ASP A 67 -5.07 8.82 -6.78
CA ASP A 67 -4.90 10.27 -6.77
C ASP A 67 -5.68 10.94 -7.91
N SER A 68 -5.51 12.25 -8.09
CA SER A 68 -6.12 12.97 -9.21
C SER A 68 -5.67 12.40 -10.57
N GLY A 69 -6.63 11.94 -11.36
CA GLY A 69 -6.39 11.29 -12.66
C GLY A 69 -6.23 9.76 -12.57
N ASP A 70 -6.59 9.16 -11.44
CA ASP A 70 -6.72 7.72 -11.28
C ASP A 70 -8.20 7.33 -11.18
N ASP A 71 -8.78 6.89 -12.30
CA ASP A 71 -10.18 6.46 -12.39
C ASP A 71 -10.36 4.94 -12.25
N LEU A 72 -9.33 4.23 -11.77
CA LEU A 72 -9.37 2.77 -11.66
C LEU A 72 -10.32 2.27 -10.57
N GLY A 73 -10.57 3.07 -9.54
CA GLY A 73 -11.43 2.72 -8.41
C GLY A 73 -10.65 2.33 -7.15
N THR A 74 -11.26 1.53 -6.28
CA THR A 74 -10.77 1.25 -4.93
C THR A 74 -10.06 -0.10 -4.84
N ALA A 75 -8.83 -0.12 -4.34
CA ALA A 75 -7.99 -1.31 -4.22
C ALA A 75 -7.99 -1.96 -2.82
N GLY A 76 -8.83 -1.47 -1.91
CA GLY A 76 -8.88 -1.94 -0.52
C GLY A 76 -9.68 -1.01 0.37
N ALA A 77 -9.34 -0.92 1.65
CA ALA A 77 -9.98 -0.02 2.60
C ALA A 77 -8.94 0.75 3.43
N VAL A 78 -9.28 1.97 3.82
CA VAL A 78 -8.48 2.82 4.71
C VAL A 78 -9.30 3.16 5.94
N VAL A 79 -8.74 2.95 7.12
CA VAL A 79 -9.37 3.25 8.41
C VAL A 79 -8.50 4.22 9.22
N ALA A 80 -9.09 4.89 10.21
CA ALA A 80 -8.32 5.76 11.09
C ALA A 80 -7.24 4.96 11.87
N PRO A 81 -6.06 5.54 12.15
CA PRO A 81 -5.09 4.92 13.05
C PRO A 81 -5.73 4.60 14.40
N LEU A 82 -5.40 3.41 14.94
CA LEU A 82 -5.92 2.88 16.22
C LEU A 82 -7.42 2.52 16.22
N ASP A 83 -8.12 2.65 15.11
CA ASP A 83 -9.52 2.18 14.98
C ASP A 83 -9.55 0.68 14.66
N TYR A 84 -9.41 -0.13 15.69
CA TYR A 84 -9.37 -1.59 15.58
C TYR A 84 -10.70 -2.19 15.14
N GLU A 85 -11.81 -1.56 15.50
CA GLU A 85 -13.16 -2.01 15.16
C GLU A 85 -13.43 -1.82 13.68
N ALA A 86 -13.15 -0.63 13.14
CA ALA A 86 -13.25 -0.38 11.70
C ALA A 86 -12.32 -1.30 10.90
N MET A 87 -11.09 -1.50 11.36
CA MET A 87 -10.14 -2.40 10.69
C MET A 87 -10.65 -3.84 10.68
N ALA A 88 -11.14 -4.36 11.80
CA ALA A 88 -11.71 -5.70 11.88
C ALA A 88 -12.94 -5.85 10.99
N HIS A 89 -13.83 -4.84 10.95
CA HIS A 89 -15.00 -4.81 10.09
C HIS A 89 -14.62 -4.92 8.60
N GLU A 90 -13.65 -4.12 8.14
CA GLU A 90 -13.20 -4.15 6.74
C GLU A 90 -12.49 -5.48 6.39
N ILE A 91 -11.71 -6.06 7.29
CA ILE A 91 -11.12 -7.38 7.09
C ILE A 91 -12.21 -8.43 6.91
N VAL A 92 -13.21 -8.46 7.79
CA VAL A 92 -14.33 -9.41 7.72
C VAL A 92 -15.16 -9.21 6.45
N ARG A 93 -15.40 -7.95 6.04
CA ARG A 93 -16.10 -7.62 4.80
C ARG A 93 -15.38 -8.22 3.59
N LEU A 94 -14.08 -7.98 3.48
CA LEU A 94 -13.27 -8.53 2.38
C LEU A 94 -13.13 -10.06 2.47
N ALA A 95 -13.06 -10.64 3.66
CA ALA A 95 -12.98 -12.10 3.83
C ALA A 95 -14.24 -12.81 3.34
N LYS A 96 -15.42 -12.20 3.53
CA LYS A 96 -16.73 -12.76 3.16
C LYS A 96 -17.12 -12.54 1.70
N ASP A 97 -16.64 -11.47 1.06
CA ASP A 97 -17.01 -11.09 -0.29
C ASP A 97 -15.86 -11.37 -1.27
N TYR A 98 -15.91 -12.53 -1.91
CA TYR A 98 -14.90 -12.95 -2.87
C TYR A 98 -14.84 -12.04 -4.11
N GLU A 99 -15.99 -11.63 -4.66
CA GLU A 99 -16.02 -10.80 -5.87
C GLU A 99 -15.50 -9.38 -5.60
N LEU A 100 -15.86 -8.79 -4.46
CA LEU A 100 -15.30 -7.53 -4.01
C LEU A 100 -13.78 -7.62 -3.86
N ARG A 101 -13.30 -8.66 -3.18
CA ARG A 101 -11.88 -8.92 -2.97
C ARG A 101 -11.11 -9.04 -4.28
N ARG A 102 -11.67 -9.78 -5.23
CA ARG A 102 -11.09 -9.97 -6.57
C ARG A 102 -11.06 -8.67 -7.38
N SER A 103 -12.14 -7.90 -7.34
CA SER A 103 -12.21 -6.59 -7.98
C SER A 103 -11.17 -5.62 -7.45
N MET A 104 -11.08 -5.48 -6.13
CA MET A 104 -10.09 -4.61 -5.47
C MET A 104 -8.64 -5.04 -5.77
N ALA A 105 -8.38 -6.34 -5.78
CA ALA A 105 -7.07 -6.90 -6.14
C ALA A 105 -6.67 -6.54 -7.57
N ALA A 106 -7.59 -6.64 -8.53
CA ALA A 106 -7.34 -6.26 -9.92
C ALA A 106 -7.05 -4.76 -10.08
N ILE A 107 -7.77 -3.91 -9.34
CA ILE A 107 -7.55 -2.45 -9.32
C ILE A 107 -6.16 -2.13 -8.76
N GLY A 108 -5.78 -2.72 -7.62
CA GLY A 108 -4.47 -2.52 -7.02
C GLY A 108 -3.34 -2.92 -7.95
N PHE A 109 -3.46 -4.06 -8.61
CA PHE A 109 -2.49 -4.52 -9.61
C PHE A 109 -2.38 -3.55 -10.79
N ALA A 110 -3.51 -3.12 -11.36
CA ALA A 110 -3.53 -2.17 -12.48
C ALA A 110 -2.89 -0.83 -12.09
N ARG A 111 -3.19 -0.31 -10.89
CA ARG A 111 -2.60 0.92 -10.34
C ARG A 111 -1.10 0.81 -10.20
N THR A 112 -0.59 -0.28 -9.58
CA THR A 112 0.85 -0.50 -9.43
C THR A 112 1.55 -0.57 -10.78
N LYS A 113 0.98 -1.32 -11.72
CA LYS A 113 1.55 -1.48 -13.05
C LYS A 113 1.56 -0.19 -13.88
N SER A 114 0.57 0.69 -13.70
CA SER A 114 0.46 1.94 -14.47
C SER A 114 1.22 3.11 -13.87
N ARG A 115 1.46 3.14 -12.54
CA ARG A 115 1.94 4.33 -11.83
C ARG A 115 3.18 4.14 -10.97
N TYR A 116 3.54 2.90 -10.62
CA TYR A 116 4.60 2.61 -9.66
C TYR A 116 5.63 1.62 -10.22
N THR A 117 6.01 1.79 -11.51
CA THR A 117 7.04 0.98 -12.12
C THR A 117 8.44 1.49 -11.79
N HIS A 118 9.44 0.62 -11.93
CA HIS A 118 10.84 0.99 -11.75
C HIS A 118 11.26 2.10 -12.72
N GLU A 119 10.80 2.05 -13.96
CA GLU A 119 11.09 3.04 -14.98
C GLU A 119 10.56 4.42 -14.59
N GLN A 120 9.31 4.49 -14.11
CA GLN A 120 8.70 5.75 -13.64
C GLN A 120 9.43 6.30 -12.42
N PHE A 121 9.83 5.45 -11.49
CA PHE A 121 10.63 5.84 -10.34
C PHE A 121 11.95 6.48 -10.78
N ILE A 122 12.72 5.84 -11.64
CA ILE A 122 13.99 6.36 -12.16
C ILE A 122 13.78 7.68 -12.90
N GLU A 123 12.74 7.78 -13.73
CA GLU A 123 12.45 9.01 -14.48
C GLU A 123 12.06 10.17 -13.55
N SER A 124 11.30 9.93 -12.50
CA SER A 124 10.94 10.94 -11.50
C SER A 124 12.19 11.51 -10.80
N TYR A 125 13.13 10.64 -10.43
CA TYR A 125 14.40 11.10 -9.87
C TYR A 125 15.24 11.89 -10.87
N ARG A 126 15.32 11.44 -12.13
CA ARG A 126 16.03 12.18 -13.19
C ARG A 126 15.48 13.59 -13.37
N ARG A 127 14.15 13.75 -13.39
CA ARG A 127 13.49 15.07 -13.49
C ARG A 127 13.84 15.94 -12.29
N ALA A 128 13.70 15.43 -11.08
CA ALA A 128 14.03 16.18 -9.86
C ALA A 128 15.48 16.68 -9.87
N TYR A 129 16.45 15.84 -10.25
CA TYR A 129 17.84 16.27 -10.38
C TYR A 129 18.08 17.29 -11.49
N GLN A 130 17.36 17.21 -12.61
CA GLN A 130 17.46 18.19 -13.70
C GLN A 130 16.91 19.55 -13.26
N ASP A 131 15.83 19.59 -12.52
CA ASP A 131 15.21 20.82 -12.04
C ASP A 131 16.11 21.52 -11.00
N ILE A 132 16.69 20.78 -10.08
CA ILE A 132 17.71 21.33 -9.14
C ILE A 132 18.90 21.94 -9.88
N LYS A 133 19.39 21.29 -10.95
CA LYS A 133 20.50 21.83 -11.75
C LYS A 133 20.13 23.12 -12.47
N LYS A 134 18.89 23.24 -12.98
CA LYS A 134 18.40 24.45 -13.63
C LYS A 134 18.28 25.62 -12.63
N GLU A 135 17.72 25.35 -11.46
CA GLU A 135 17.59 26.35 -10.39
C GLU A 135 18.94 26.81 -9.87
N GLY A 136 19.89 25.88 -9.64
CA GLY A 136 21.26 26.19 -9.24
C GLY A 136 22.04 27.02 -10.27
N ALA A 137 21.76 26.82 -11.56
CA ALA A 137 22.38 27.62 -12.63
C ALA A 137 21.83 29.06 -12.70
N HIS A 138 20.60 29.31 -12.21
CA HIS A 138 20.00 30.64 -12.15
C HIS A 138 20.25 31.37 -10.82
N GLY A 139 20.61 30.66 -9.76
CA GLY A 139 20.94 31.20 -8.43
C GLY A 139 22.34 31.80 -8.27
N GLY A 140 23.19 31.72 -9.28
CA GLY A 140 24.58 32.16 -9.27
C GLY A 140 24.80 33.66 -9.48
N ARG A 141 23.89 34.54 -9.06
CA ARG A 141 24.11 36.00 -9.02
C ARG A 141 23.35 36.62 -7.90
N ARG A 142 23.89 36.59 -6.70
CA ARG A 142 23.73 37.59 -5.63
C ARG A 142 24.75 37.32 -4.53
N ILE A 143 25.91 37.87 -4.65
CA ILE A 143 26.69 38.46 -3.56
C ILE A 143 26.98 39.92 -4.00
#